data_4b1f691105ee73dfdcf837e74889db00
#
_entry.id   4b1f691105ee73dfdcf837e74889db00
#
_cell.length_a   1.000
_cell.length_b   1.000
_cell.length_c   1.000
_cell.angle_alpha   90.00
_cell.angle_beta   90.00
_cell.angle_gamma   90.00
#
_symmetry.space_group_name_H-M   'P 1'
#
loop_
_entity.id
_entity.type
_entity.pdbx_description
1 polymer ?
#
loop_
_entity_poly.entity_id
_entity_poly.type
_entity_poly.pdbx_seq_one_letter_code
_entity_poly.pdbx_strand_id
1 'polypeptide(L)'
;MASGYVGLIREKCLIIGVTSLVGARLAESLRADAQGFEPVFTTRRPKQADEIRFDLTDPESFEVEGFSHVIATTPIWLMTDEVLTRLWGQGMTRLVVFSSTSRFSKTFSPEPDERRIADLLAASEARISAFGAVYNVAVTILRPTLIYDEGRDQNISRIAKFIEKFGFFIVCGKGAGLRQPVHARDLATAALQALRSDAARDKAYDLSGGETLTYSDMVARIFEAKGNRPRIISLPAWLWRLGFGGLGLIRPGQSLKSNVNMALRMNDDLVFDHSPARTDFSYNPQPFKPSFIRPNP
;
A
#
# COMPACT_ATOMS: atom_id res chain seq x y z
N MET A 1 -15.33 -38.94 32.38
CA MET A 1 -15.74 -38.24 31.17
C MET A 1 -14.59 -37.31 30.78
N ALA A 2 -13.75 -37.75 29.86
CA ALA A 2 -12.65 -36.94 29.35
C ALA A 2 -13.20 -36.03 28.25
N SER A 3 -13.29 -34.72 28.55
CA SER A 3 -13.60 -33.70 27.56
C SER A 3 -12.40 -33.57 26.63
N GLY A 4 -12.54 -34.15 25.43
CA GLY A 4 -11.57 -34.01 24.36
C GLY A 4 -11.48 -32.52 23.93
N TYR A 5 -10.43 -31.84 24.29
CA TYR A 5 -10.00 -30.62 23.62
C TYR A 5 -9.61 -31.02 22.20
N VAL A 6 -10.54 -30.89 21.25
CA VAL A 6 -10.18 -30.85 19.83
C VAL A 6 -9.44 -29.53 19.65
N GLY A 7 -8.11 -29.58 19.70
CA GLY A 7 -7.27 -28.47 19.37
C GLY A 7 -7.63 -28.03 17.95
N LEU A 8 -8.21 -26.83 17.82
CA LEU A 8 -8.43 -26.19 16.51
C LEU A 8 -7.07 -26.15 15.80
N ILE A 9 -6.91 -26.98 14.76
CA ILE A 9 -5.73 -26.92 13.89
C ILE A 9 -5.75 -25.52 13.27
N ARG A 10 -4.84 -24.65 13.72
CA ARG A 10 -4.68 -23.32 13.14
C ARG A 10 -3.99 -23.45 11.79
N GLU A 11 -4.56 -22.79 10.78
CA GLU A 11 -3.96 -22.77 9.45
C GLU A 11 -2.74 -21.83 9.45
N LYS A 12 -1.61 -22.33 8.96
CA LYS A 12 -0.41 -21.48 8.79
C LYS A 12 -0.67 -20.43 7.72
N CYS A 13 -0.40 -19.18 8.07
CA CYS A 13 -0.50 -18.03 7.18
C CYS A 13 0.87 -17.36 7.04
N LEU A 14 1.43 -17.42 5.83
CA LEU A 14 2.70 -16.80 5.51
C LEU A 14 2.51 -15.31 5.22
N ILE A 15 3.22 -14.44 5.94
CA ILE A 15 3.20 -13.00 5.76
C ILE A 15 4.52 -12.56 5.14
N ILE A 16 4.48 -12.14 3.88
CA ILE A 16 5.65 -11.70 3.14
C ILE A 16 5.75 -10.17 3.18
N GLY A 17 6.90 -9.65 3.64
CA GLY A 17 7.20 -8.23 3.64
C GLY A 17 6.73 -7.50 4.90
N VAL A 18 6.92 -8.07 6.09
CA VAL A 18 6.54 -7.48 7.39
C VAL A 18 7.19 -6.12 7.69
N THR A 19 8.19 -5.71 6.92
CA THR A 19 8.83 -4.38 7.05
C THR A 19 8.17 -3.29 6.20
N SER A 20 7.21 -3.63 5.32
CA SER A 20 6.40 -2.65 4.60
C SER A 20 5.42 -1.93 5.56
N LEU A 21 4.82 -0.80 5.14
CA LEU A 21 3.84 -0.09 5.97
C LEU A 21 2.67 -1.00 6.37
N VAL A 22 2.09 -1.70 5.39
CA VAL A 22 0.96 -2.60 5.62
C VAL A 22 1.40 -3.86 6.36
N GLY A 23 2.52 -4.46 5.95
CA GLY A 23 3.07 -5.67 6.57
C GLY A 23 3.42 -5.48 8.04
N ALA A 24 3.95 -4.32 8.43
CA ALA A 24 4.23 -4.01 9.82
C ALA A 24 2.95 -3.94 10.67
N ARG A 25 1.87 -3.32 10.14
CA ARG A 25 0.57 -3.27 10.83
C ARG A 25 -0.10 -4.64 10.89
N LEU A 26 0.05 -5.43 9.84
CA LEU A 26 -0.44 -6.81 9.81
C LEU A 26 0.28 -7.68 10.84
N ALA A 27 1.59 -7.60 10.92
CA ALA A 27 2.38 -8.33 11.90
C ALA A 27 2.07 -7.88 13.33
N GLU A 28 1.92 -6.57 13.58
CA GLU A 28 1.48 -6.02 14.86
C GLU A 28 0.12 -6.60 15.29
N SER A 29 -0.86 -6.62 14.38
CA SER A 29 -2.19 -7.15 14.65
C SER A 29 -2.17 -8.66 14.95
N LEU A 30 -1.44 -9.45 14.16
CA LEU A 30 -1.36 -10.91 14.30
C LEU A 30 -0.54 -11.35 15.53
N ARG A 31 0.45 -10.56 15.96
CA ARG A 31 1.17 -10.80 17.21
C ARG A 31 0.30 -10.53 18.44
N ALA A 32 -0.56 -9.51 18.36
CA ALA A 32 -1.50 -9.20 19.44
C ALA A 32 -2.64 -10.24 19.53
N ASP A 33 -3.15 -10.65 18.38
CA ASP A 33 -4.18 -11.70 18.23
C ASP A 33 -3.99 -12.41 16.91
N ALA A 34 -3.61 -13.69 16.98
CA ALA A 34 -3.39 -14.55 15.81
C ALA A 34 -4.65 -14.80 14.97
N GLN A 35 -5.83 -14.41 15.48
CA GLN A 35 -7.10 -14.44 14.75
C GLN A 35 -7.42 -15.78 14.07
N GLY A 36 -7.05 -16.90 14.71
CA GLY A 36 -7.28 -18.26 14.18
C GLY A 36 -6.20 -18.78 13.24
N PHE A 37 -5.19 -17.98 12.87
CA PHE A 37 -4.04 -18.42 12.09
C PHE A 37 -2.83 -18.75 12.98
N GLU A 38 -1.90 -19.51 12.42
CA GLU A 38 -0.52 -19.62 12.88
C GLU A 38 0.34 -18.74 11.95
N PRO A 39 0.64 -17.47 12.32
CA PRO A 39 1.33 -16.57 11.41
C PRO A 39 2.82 -16.89 11.32
N VAL A 40 3.35 -16.92 10.08
CA VAL A 40 4.77 -17.03 9.78
C VAL A 40 5.23 -15.71 9.16
N PHE A 41 6.02 -14.95 9.88
CA PHE A 41 6.48 -13.62 9.44
C PHE A 41 7.78 -13.73 8.65
N THR A 42 7.83 -13.13 7.45
CA THR A 42 9.02 -13.17 6.63
C THR A 42 9.51 -11.81 6.16
N THR A 43 10.83 -11.69 6.10
CA THR A 43 11.53 -10.50 5.60
C THR A 43 12.92 -10.89 5.07
N ARG A 44 13.51 -10.06 4.23
CA ARG A 44 14.90 -10.24 3.77
C ARG A 44 15.92 -10.16 4.90
N ARG A 45 15.64 -9.34 5.92
CA ARG A 45 16.53 -9.06 7.05
C ARG A 45 15.74 -9.15 8.35
N PRO A 46 15.65 -10.35 8.95
CA PRO A 46 14.98 -10.54 10.22
C PRO A 46 15.54 -9.63 11.32
N LYS A 47 14.66 -9.02 12.10
CA LYS A 47 15.00 -8.17 13.24
C LYS A 47 14.40 -8.67 14.54
N GLN A 48 13.38 -9.52 14.46
CA GLN A 48 12.70 -10.12 15.59
C GLN A 48 12.88 -11.64 15.55
N ALA A 49 12.80 -12.28 16.71
CA ALA A 49 13.06 -13.72 16.84
C ALA A 49 12.02 -14.60 16.12
N ASP A 50 10.83 -14.06 15.87
CA ASP A 50 9.72 -14.73 15.15
C ASP A 50 9.73 -14.45 13.64
N GLU A 51 10.73 -13.74 13.14
CA GLU A 51 10.87 -13.45 11.71
C GLU A 51 11.81 -14.44 11.03
N ILE A 52 11.37 -14.97 9.89
CA ILE A 52 12.15 -15.89 9.06
C ILE A 52 12.69 -15.12 7.84
N ARG A 53 13.92 -15.44 7.45
CA ARG A 53 14.50 -14.86 6.24
C ARG A 53 13.82 -15.43 5.01
N PHE A 54 13.30 -14.55 4.16
CA PHE A 54 12.87 -14.87 2.82
C PHE A 54 13.26 -13.74 1.86
N ASP A 55 14.13 -14.06 0.92
CA ASP A 55 14.53 -13.15 -0.16
C ASP A 55 13.82 -13.56 -1.44
N LEU A 56 12.91 -12.71 -1.95
CA LEU A 56 12.16 -12.99 -3.17
C LEU A 56 13.05 -13.00 -4.44
N THR A 57 14.31 -12.56 -4.34
CA THR A 57 15.29 -12.67 -5.43
C THR A 57 16.07 -13.99 -5.40
N ASP A 58 15.89 -14.79 -4.34
CA ASP A 58 16.46 -16.12 -4.16
C ASP A 58 15.40 -17.04 -3.52
N PRO A 59 14.32 -17.39 -4.24
CA PRO A 59 13.18 -18.11 -3.68
C PRO A 59 13.53 -19.54 -3.27
N GLU A 60 14.56 -20.14 -3.84
CA GLU A 60 15.00 -21.51 -3.47
C GLU A 60 15.56 -21.59 -2.04
N SER A 61 16.04 -20.47 -1.49
CA SER A 61 16.52 -20.41 -0.10
C SER A 61 15.41 -20.47 0.96
N PHE A 62 14.13 -20.49 0.55
CA PHE A 62 12.99 -20.53 1.46
C PHE A 62 12.48 -21.96 1.69
N GLU A 63 12.51 -22.43 2.94
CA GLU A 63 12.24 -23.82 3.31
C GLU A 63 11.04 -24.01 4.24
N VAL A 64 10.20 -22.98 4.43
CA VAL A 64 9.00 -23.13 5.27
C VAL A 64 7.90 -23.86 4.51
N GLU A 65 7.39 -24.93 5.10
CA GLU A 65 6.35 -25.77 4.50
C GLU A 65 5.05 -25.77 5.31
N GLY A 66 4.00 -26.28 4.69
CA GLY A 66 2.73 -26.56 5.35
C GLY A 66 1.86 -25.34 5.61
N PHE A 67 2.07 -24.23 4.90
CA PHE A 67 1.16 -23.09 4.88
C PHE A 67 0.21 -23.20 3.68
N SER A 68 -1.06 -22.87 3.90
CA SER A 68 -2.06 -22.81 2.83
C SER A 68 -2.38 -21.37 2.40
N HIS A 69 -2.15 -20.41 3.28
CA HIS A 69 -2.48 -19.01 3.11
C HIS A 69 -1.25 -18.12 3.02
N VAL A 70 -1.24 -17.17 2.08
CA VAL A 70 -0.15 -16.20 1.88
C VAL A 70 -0.71 -14.80 1.74
N ILE A 71 -0.15 -13.84 2.48
CA ILE A 71 -0.36 -12.41 2.28
C ILE A 71 0.98 -11.77 1.92
N ALA A 72 1.10 -11.23 0.69
CA ALA A 72 2.29 -10.54 0.23
C ALA A 72 2.07 -9.01 0.21
N THR A 73 2.82 -8.31 1.05
CA THR A 73 2.78 -6.83 1.18
C THR A 73 4.00 -6.15 0.56
N THR A 74 4.79 -6.91 -0.19
CA THR A 74 5.91 -6.44 -1.01
C THR A 74 5.42 -5.85 -2.33
N PRO A 75 6.24 -5.10 -3.08
CA PRO A 75 5.92 -4.71 -4.45
C PRO A 75 5.51 -5.93 -5.28
N ILE A 76 4.34 -5.87 -5.92
CA ILE A 76 3.71 -7.02 -6.61
C ILE A 76 4.59 -7.65 -7.70
N TRP A 77 5.45 -6.86 -8.35
CA TRP A 77 6.36 -7.35 -9.39
C TRP A 77 7.46 -8.27 -8.88
N LEU A 78 7.69 -8.31 -7.54
CA LEU A 78 8.60 -9.28 -6.92
C LEU A 78 7.98 -10.68 -6.77
N MET A 79 6.67 -10.81 -6.95
CA MET A 79 5.98 -12.10 -7.00
C MET A 79 6.15 -12.71 -8.40
N THR A 80 7.38 -13.10 -8.73
CA THR A 80 7.74 -13.72 -10.03
C THR A 80 7.18 -15.15 -10.14
N ASP A 81 7.26 -15.75 -11.32
CA ASP A 81 6.80 -17.13 -11.52
C ASP A 81 7.59 -18.11 -10.67
N GLU A 82 8.89 -17.88 -10.47
CA GLU A 82 9.74 -18.70 -9.59
C GLU A 82 9.26 -18.61 -8.14
N VAL A 83 8.98 -17.39 -7.64
CA VAL A 83 8.44 -17.18 -6.28
C VAL A 83 7.09 -17.86 -6.12
N LEU A 84 6.18 -17.68 -7.08
CA LEU A 84 4.84 -18.27 -7.04
C LEU A 84 4.91 -19.81 -7.07
N THR A 85 5.76 -20.38 -7.93
CA THR A 85 5.97 -21.83 -8.05
C THR A 85 6.55 -22.40 -6.76
N ARG A 86 7.52 -21.71 -6.15
CA ARG A 86 8.09 -22.13 -4.86
C ARG A 86 7.04 -22.15 -3.76
N LEU A 87 6.24 -21.09 -3.64
CA LEU A 87 5.17 -21.01 -2.63
C LEU A 87 4.09 -22.06 -2.86
N TRP A 88 3.69 -22.28 -4.10
CA TRP A 88 2.73 -23.32 -4.47
C TRP A 88 3.24 -24.73 -4.13
N GLY A 89 4.50 -25.04 -4.48
CA GLY A 89 5.14 -26.30 -4.17
C GLY A 89 5.22 -26.61 -2.67
N GLN A 90 5.14 -25.59 -1.82
CA GLN A 90 5.15 -25.70 -0.35
C GLN A 90 3.75 -25.66 0.28
N GLY A 91 2.68 -25.62 -0.53
CA GLY A 91 1.31 -25.80 -0.07
C GLY A 91 0.38 -24.60 -0.22
N MET A 92 0.80 -23.50 -0.86
CA MET A 92 -0.06 -22.33 -1.06
C MET A 92 -1.29 -22.66 -1.90
N THR A 93 -2.47 -22.42 -1.36
CA THR A 93 -3.78 -22.54 -2.05
C THR A 93 -4.54 -21.21 -2.09
N ARG A 94 -4.13 -20.22 -1.27
CA ARG A 94 -4.78 -18.93 -1.14
C ARG A 94 -3.74 -17.83 -1.08
N LEU A 95 -3.86 -16.80 -1.94
CA LEU A 95 -2.93 -15.69 -2.05
C LEU A 95 -3.64 -14.36 -2.04
N VAL A 96 -3.24 -13.45 -1.15
CA VAL A 96 -3.62 -12.04 -1.16
C VAL A 96 -2.38 -11.21 -1.45
N VAL A 97 -2.41 -10.37 -2.49
CA VAL A 97 -1.30 -9.51 -2.89
C VAL A 97 -1.71 -8.05 -2.96
N PHE A 98 -0.76 -7.16 -2.67
CA PHE A 98 -0.94 -5.72 -2.81
C PHE A 98 -0.38 -5.21 -4.13
N SER A 99 -1.25 -4.60 -4.93
CA SER A 99 -0.93 -3.79 -6.12
C SER A 99 -1.07 -2.30 -5.78
N SER A 100 -1.55 -1.48 -6.70
CA SER A 100 -1.80 -0.04 -6.49
C SER A 100 -2.78 0.50 -7.51
N THR A 101 -3.62 1.47 -7.13
CA THR A 101 -4.43 2.27 -8.06
C THR A 101 -3.58 3.11 -9.01
N SER A 102 -2.26 3.22 -8.77
CA SER A 102 -1.30 3.78 -9.72
C SER A 102 -1.30 3.07 -11.07
N ARG A 103 -1.75 1.82 -11.12
CA ARG A 103 -2.00 1.08 -12.36
C ARG A 103 -2.88 1.86 -13.34
N PHE A 104 -3.89 2.58 -12.84
CA PHE A 104 -4.83 3.35 -13.64
C PHE A 104 -4.40 4.81 -13.75
N SER A 105 -4.06 5.45 -12.62
CA SER A 105 -3.79 6.87 -12.55
C SER A 105 -2.48 7.30 -13.22
N LYS A 106 -1.58 6.37 -13.53
CA LYS A 106 -0.29 6.64 -14.17
C LYS A 106 -0.18 6.17 -15.62
N THR A 107 -1.19 5.50 -16.16
CA THR A 107 -1.18 4.95 -17.53
C THR A 107 -0.91 6.02 -18.59
N PHE A 108 -1.48 7.21 -18.43
CA PHE A 108 -1.33 8.32 -19.35
C PHE A 108 -0.44 9.45 -18.80
N SER A 109 0.39 9.16 -17.80
CA SER A 109 1.32 10.15 -17.27
C SER A 109 2.29 10.64 -18.35
N PRO A 110 2.62 11.93 -18.42
CA PRO A 110 3.67 12.44 -19.30
C PRO A 110 5.06 11.89 -18.91
N GLU A 111 5.25 11.41 -17.67
CA GLU A 111 6.52 10.87 -17.17
C GLU A 111 6.68 9.40 -17.57
N PRO A 112 7.74 9.03 -18.33
CA PRO A 112 7.97 7.64 -18.76
C PRO A 112 8.08 6.66 -17.59
N ASP A 113 8.75 7.04 -16.50
CA ASP A 113 8.92 6.18 -15.32
C ASP A 113 7.59 5.87 -14.64
N GLU A 114 6.66 6.83 -14.63
CA GLU A 114 5.33 6.59 -14.06
C GLU A 114 4.51 5.64 -14.94
N ARG A 115 4.57 5.78 -16.27
CA ARG A 115 3.93 4.81 -17.19
C ARG A 115 4.51 3.42 -17.01
N ARG A 116 5.85 3.31 -16.93
CA ARG A 116 6.52 2.03 -16.68
C ARG A 116 6.03 1.36 -15.38
N ILE A 117 5.79 2.14 -14.31
CA ILE A 117 5.22 1.61 -13.07
C ILE A 117 3.80 1.08 -13.31
N ALA A 118 2.95 1.82 -14.05
CA ALA A 118 1.60 1.37 -14.36
C ALA A 118 1.60 0.06 -15.18
N ASP A 119 2.45 -0.04 -16.19
CA ASP A 119 2.62 -1.23 -17.01
C ASP A 119 3.12 -2.42 -16.19
N LEU A 120 4.09 -2.19 -15.31
CA LEU A 120 4.64 -3.22 -14.44
C LEU A 120 3.60 -3.76 -13.45
N LEU A 121 2.77 -2.87 -12.88
CA LEU A 121 1.64 -3.28 -12.03
C LEU A 121 0.64 -4.11 -12.83
N ALA A 122 0.24 -3.66 -14.02
CA ALA A 122 -0.72 -4.36 -14.87
C ALA A 122 -0.23 -5.76 -15.30
N ALA A 123 1.03 -5.84 -15.74
CA ALA A 123 1.65 -7.11 -16.14
C ALA A 123 1.77 -8.08 -14.96
N SER A 124 2.11 -7.58 -13.77
CA SER A 124 2.24 -8.42 -12.57
C SER A 124 0.88 -8.95 -12.10
N GLU A 125 -0.18 -8.13 -12.12
CA GLU A 125 -1.52 -8.58 -11.81
C GLU A 125 -2.00 -9.67 -12.78
N ALA A 126 -1.80 -9.47 -14.09
CA ALA A 126 -2.17 -10.45 -15.10
C ALA A 126 -1.43 -11.79 -14.91
N ARG A 127 -0.12 -11.73 -14.67
CA ARG A 127 0.72 -12.92 -14.41
C ARG A 127 0.23 -13.70 -13.19
N ILE A 128 0.01 -13.03 -12.06
CA ILE A 128 -0.41 -13.67 -10.81
C ILE A 128 -1.81 -14.27 -10.95
N SER A 129 -2.73 -13.59 -11.63
CA SER A 129 -4.08 -14.13 -11.92
C SER A 129 -4.02 -15.37 -12.83
N ALA A 130 -3.18 -15.33 -13.86
CA ALA A 130 -2.98 -16.49 -14.75
C ALA A 130 -2.37 -17.68 -13.99
N PHE A 131 -1.39 -17.42 -13.12
CA PHE A 131 -0.82 -18.46 -12.25
C PHE A 131 -1.90 -19.10 -11.36
N GLY A 132 -2.73 -18.26 -10.70
CA GLY A 132 -3.83 -18.75 -9.86
C GLY A 132 -4.77 -19.68 -10.62
N ALA A 133 -5.16 -19.30 -11.84
CA ALA A 133 -6.04 -20.11 -12.68
C ALA A 133 -5.41 -21.45 -13.12
N VAL A 134 -4.11 -21.47 -13.45
CA VAL A 134 -3.40 -22.69 -13.88
C VAL A 134 -3.17 -23.66 -12.73
N TYR A 135 -2.77 -23.14 -11.56
CA TYR A 135 -2.36 -23.95 -10.41
C TYR A 135 -3.44 -24.09 -9.34
N ASN A 136 -4.66 -23.66 -9.62
CA ASN A 136 -5.80 -23.70 -8.68
C ASN A 136 -5.48 -23.01 -7.33
N VAL A 137 -4.80 -21.85 -7.39
CA VAL A 137 -4.55 -20.97 -6.25
C VAL A 137 -5.54 -19.82 -6.30
N ALA A 138 -6.39 -19.69 -5.29
CA ALA A 138 -7.35 -18.60 -5.24
C ALA A 138 -6.62 -17.27 -4.92
N VAL A 139 -6.67 -16.32 -5.85
CA VAL A 139 -5.94 -15.05 -5.78
C VAL A 139 -6.88 -13.89 -5.45
N THR A 140 -6.45 -13.01 -4.55
CA THR A 140 -7.09 -11.70 -4.36
C THR A 140 -6.05 -10.59 -4.51
N ILE A 141 -6.34 -9.61 -5.37
CA ILE A 141 -5.46 -8.46 -5.63
C ILE A 141 -6.08 -7.21 -4.98
N LEU A 142 -5.34 -6.58 -4.08
CA LEU A 142 -5.73 -5.37 -3.37
C LEU A 142 -4.97 -4.16 -3.94
N ARG A 143 -5.69 -3.14 -4.43
CA ARG A 143 -5.13 -1.93 -5.05
C ARG A 143 -5.41 -0.71 -4.18
N PRO A 144 -4.57 -0.43 -3.18
CA PRO A 144 -4.76 0.75 -2.34
C PRO A 144 -4.55 2.06 -3.11
N THR A 145 -5.21 3.11 -2.63
CA THR A 145 -4.94 4.49 -2.98
C THR A 145 -3.71 5.02 -2.23
N LEU A 146 -3.67 6.31 -1.87
CA LEU A 146 -2.57 6.92 -1.14
C LEU A 146 -2.46 6.35 0.28
N ILE A 147 -1.47 5.48 0.52
CA ILE A 147 -1.24 4.89 1.84
C ILE A 147 -0.53 5.87 2.77
N TYR A 148 -1.03 6.00 4.00
CA TYR A 148 -0.36 6.74 5.07
C TYR A 148 -0.26 5.93 6.37
N ASP A 149 0.69 6.29 7.24
CA ASP A 149 0.94 5.58 8.50
C ASP A 149 1.81 6.38 9.48
N GLU A 150 1.19 7.12 10.36
CA GLU A 150 1.78 7.76 11.57
C GLU A 150 3.22 8.32 11.40
N GLY A 151 3.51 8.95 10.28
CA GLY A 151 4.83 9.52 9.99
C GLY A 151 5.85 8.56 9.36
N ARG A 152 5.48 7.29 9.09
CA ARG A 152 6.35 6.28 8.46
C ARG A 152 6.26 6.24 6.94
N ASP A 153 5.18 6.76 6.37
CA ASP A 153 4.97 6.84 4.92
C ASP A 153 5.84 7.90 4.25
N GLN A 154 5.93 7.85 2.92
CA GLN A 154 6.74 8.80 2.14
C GLN A 154 5.94 9.92 1.47
N ASN A 155 4.62 9.96 1.62
CA ASN A 155 3.76 10.94 0.98
C ASN A 155 3.27 11.98 1.98
N ILE A 156 2.37 11.59 2.89
CA ILE A 156 1.81 12.46 3.92
C ILE A 156 2.90 12.95 4.87
N SER A 157 3.84 12.08 5.23
CA SER A 157 4.99 12.43 6.07
C SER A 157 5.94 13.43 5.41
N ARG A 158 6.10 13.41 4.08
CA ARG A 158 6.90 14.44 3.37
C ARG A 158 6.24 15.81 3.41
N ILE A 159 4.91 15.86 3.25
CA ILE A 159 4.13 17.09 3.39
C ILE A 159 4.29 17.62 4.83
N ALA A 160 4.13 16.77 5.83
CA ALA A 160 4.28 17.14 7.24
C ALA A 160 5.68 17.70 7.56
N LYS A 161 6.74 17.06 7.08
CA LYS A 161 8.13 17.54 7.22
C LYS A 161 8.36 18.90 6.53
N PHE A 162 7.74 19.10 5.37
CA PHE A 162 7.82 20.38 4.67
C PHE A 162 7.14 21.48 5.48
N ILE A 163 5.93 21.23 5.97
CA ILE A 163 5.18 22.13 6.85
C ILE A 163 5.97 22.47 8.11
N GLU A 164 6.55 21.47 8.76
CA GLU A 164 7.37 21.64 9.97
C GLU A 164 8.59 22.54 9.72
N LYS A 165 9.24 22.37 8.57
CA LYS A 165 10.44 23.13 8.21
C LYS A 165 10.16 24.58 7.79
N PHE A 166 9.07 24.82 7.04
CA PHE A 166 8.82 26.10 6.39
C PHE A 166 7.61 26.86 6.95
N GLY A 167 6.73 26.21 7.70
CA GLY A 167 5.54 26.84 8.29
C GLY A 167 4.41 27.12 7.29
N PHE A 168 4.55 26.74 6.01
CA PHE A 168 3.54 26.87 4.95
C PHE A 168 3.63 25.69 3.98
N PHE A 169 2.63 25.56 3.11
CA PHE A 169 2.65 24.60 1.99
C PHE A 169 2.16 25.28 0.71
N ILE A 170 2.73 24.90 -0.42
CA ILE A 170 2.39 25.48 -1.73
C ILE A 170 1.62 24.45 -2.55
N VAL A 171 0.43 24.83 -3.04
CA VAL A 171 -0.37 24.03 -3.96
C VAL A 171 -0.38 24.64 -5.35
N CYS A 172 -0.45 23.80 -6.37
CA CYS A 172 -0.66 24.24 -7.74
C CYS A 172 -2.14 24.55 -7.98
N GLY A 173 -2.44 25.74 -8.48
CA GLY A 173 -3.83 26.17 -8.61
C GLY A 173 -4.54 26.18 -7.25
N LYS A 174 -5.75 25.66 -7.21
CA LYS A 174 -6.54 25.57 -5.98
C LYS A 174 -6.25 24.29 -5.17
N GLY A 175 -5.48 23.33 -5.74
CA GLY A 175 -5.32 22.01 -5.14
C GLY A 175 -6.67 21.30 -4.96
N ALA A 176 -7.56 21.43 -5.95
CA ALA A 176 -8.95 20.96 -5.87
C ALA A 176 -9.12 19.47 -6.22
N GLY A 177 -8.07 18.82 -6.74
CA GLY A 177 -8.14 17.41 -7.10
C GLY A 177 -8.42 16.53 -5.89
N LEU A 178 -9.28 15.54 -6.08
CA LEU A 178 -9.80 14.70 -5.01
C LEU A 178 -8.83 13.58 -4.64
N ARG A 179 -8.79 13.25 -3.36
CA ARG A 179 -7.94 12.20 -2.76
C ARG A 179 -8.72 11.38 -1.75
N GLN A 180 -8.33 10.12 -1.61
CA GLN A 180 -8.88 9.19 -0.65
C GLN A 180 -7.72 8.48 0.09
N PRO A 181 -7.01 9.17 1.01
CA PRO A 181 -5.91 8.55 1.74
C PRO A 181 -6.41 7.40 2.61
N VAL A 182 -5.71 6.27 2.59
CA VAL A 182 -6.05 5.07 3.35
C VAL A 182 -4.97 4.75 4.37
N HIS A 183 -5.36 4.43 5.60
CA HIS A 183 -4.42 4.07 6.65
C HIS A 183 -3.91 2.64 6.47
N ALA A 184 -2.61 2.41 6.71
CA ALA A 184 -2.00 1.09 6.59
C ALA A 184 -2.65 0.02 7.48
N ARG A 185 -3.22 0.41 8.64
CA ARG A 185 -3.98 -0.49 9.52
C ARG A 185 -5.28 -0.98 8.89
N ASP A 186 -6.00 -0.10 8.19
CA ASP A 186 -7.24 -0.50 7.48
C ASP A 186 -6.93 -1.50 6.36
N LEU A 187 -5.79 -1.32 5.68
CA LEU A 187 -5.31 -2.25 4.66
C LEU A 187 -4.85 -3.58 5.24
N ALA A 188 -4.22 -3.59 6.41
CA ALA A 188 -3.87 -4.82 7.12
C ALA A 188 -5.12 -5.61 7.50
N THR A 189 -6.16 -4.92 8.02
CA THR A 189 -7.46 -5.54 8.31
C THR A 189 -8.13 -6.06 7.04
N ALA A 190 -8.13 -5.27 5.96
CA ALA A 190 -8.67 -5.67 4.66
C ALA A 190 -8.02 -6.93 4.10
N ALA A 191 -6.69 -7.08 4.26
CA ALA A 191 -5.98 -8.27 3.80
C ALA A 191 -6.45 -9.54 4.52
N LEU A 192 -6.66 -9.47 5.83
CA LEU A 192 -7.18 -10.61 6.62
C LEU A 192 -8.65 -10.92 6.30
N GLN A 193 -9.47 -9.88 6.11
CA GLN A 193 -10.86 -10.04 5.71
C GLN A 193 -10.97 -10.69 4.32
N ALA A 194 -10.20 -10.19 3.35
CA ALA A 194 -10.15 -10.73 2.00
C ALA A 194 -9.62 -12.17 1.98
N LEU A 195 -8.61 -12.50 2.80
CA LEU A 195 -8.07 -13.85 2.91
C LEU A 195 -9.14 -14.88 3.34
N ARG A 196 -10.04 -14.49 4.24
CA ARG A 196 -11.11 -15.34 4.80
C ARG A 196 -12.36 -15.40 3.92
N SER A 197 -12.54 -14.43 3.02
CA SER A 197 -13.75 -14.33 2.22
C SER A 197 -13.66 -15.21 0.97
N ASP A 198 -14.58 -16.16 0.82
CA ASP A 198 -14.75 -16.89 -0.42
C ASP A 198 -15.22 -16.01 -1.57
N ALA A 199 -16.02 -14.98 -1.26
CA ALA A 199 -16.47 -14.01 -2.24
C ALA A 199 -15.33 -13.17 -2.86
N ALA A 200 -14.18 -13.09 -2.16
CA ALA A 200 -13.01 -12.35 -2.62
C ALA A 200 -12.05 -13.18 -3.50
N ARG A 201 -12.32 -14.50 -3.71
CA ARG A 201 -11.48 -15.37 -4.53
C ARG A 201 -11.47 -14.89 -5.99
N ASP A 202 -10.29 -14.88 -6.58
CA ASP A 202 -10.03 -14.59 -8.00
C ASP A 202 -10.55 -13.21 -8.44
N LYS A 203 -10.53 -12.24 -7.50
CA LYS A 203 -10.98 -10.87 -7.72
C LYS A 203 -9.89 -9.85 -7.38
N ALA A 204 -10.08 -8.65 -7.94
CA ALA A 204 -9.25 -7.50 -7.66
C ALA A 204 -10.11 -6.33 -7.17
N TYR A 205 -9.64 -5.62 -6.13
CA TYR A 205 -10.38 -4.57 -5.45
C TYR A 205 -9.57 -3.30 -5.31
N ASP A 206 -10.17 -2.17 -5.64
CA ASP A 206 -9.62 -0.87 -5.34
C ASP A 206 -9.96 -0.52 -3.88
N LEU A 207 -8.93 -0.21 -3.08
CA LEU A 207 -9.07 0.09 -1.66
C LEU A 207 -8.77 1.56 -1.39
N SER A 208 -9.80 2.38 -1.38
CA SER A 208 -9.71 3.79 -1.02
C SER A 208 -9.94 4.02 0.47
N GLY A 209 -9.55 5.21 0.97
CA GLY A 209 -9.86 5.63 2.34
C GLY A 209 -11.35 5.92 2.55
N GLY A 210 -11.76 6.09 3.83
CA GLY A 210 -13.16 6.23 4.23
C GLY A 210 -13.82 7.57 3.88
N GLU A 211 -13.07 8.51 3.31
CA GLU A 211 -13.60 9.80 2.85
C GLU A 211 -12.85 10.31 1.63
N THR A 212 -13.53 11.21 0.90
CA THR A 212 -12.95 11.93 -0.24
C THR A 212 -12.69 13.38 0.15
N LEU A 213 -11.46 13.84 -0.04
CA LEU A 213 -10.98 15.17 0.32
C LEU A 213 -10.37 15.86 -0.88
N THR A 214 -10.43 17.20 -0.96
CA THR A 214 -9.55 17.91 -1.87
C THR A 214 -8.08 17.79 -1.41
N TYR A 215 -7.13 17.93 -2.32
CA TYR A 215 -5.72 17.95 -1.96
C TYR A 215 -5.41 19.04 -0.92
N SER A 216 -6.06 20.23 -1.05
CA SER A 216 -5.93 21.32 -0.10
C SER A 216 -6.49 20.96 1.28
N ASP A 217 -7.66 20.29 1.37
CA ASP A 217 -8.22 19.86 2.65
C ASP A 217 -7.36 18.79 3.32
N MET A 218 -6.82 17.86 2.52
CA MET A 218 -5.86 16.87 3.00
C MET A 218 -4.63 17.56 3.62
N VAL A 219 -4.07 18.58 2.96
CA VAL A 219 -2.93 19.36 3.49
C VAL A 219 -3.33 20.15 4.73
N ALA A 220 -4.52 20.74 4.77
CA ALA A 220 -5.01 21.46 5.96
C ALA A 220 -5.08 20.54 7.19
N ARG A 221 -5.59 19.32 7.06
CA ARG A 221 -5.60 18.35 8.16
C ARG A 221 -4.21 17.91 8.61
N ILE A 222 -3.21 17.93 7.72
CA ILE A 222 -1.82 17.66 8.10
C ILE A 222 -1.28 18.80 8.97
N PHE A 223 -1.60 20.07 8.67
CA PHE A 223 -1.28 21.20 9.54
C PHE A 223 -1.92 21.03 10.93
N GLU A 224 -3.21 20.75 10.97
CA GLU A 224 -3.96 20.56 12.22
C GLU A 224 -3.37 19.42 13.07
N ALA A 225 -3.04 18.30 12.45
CA ALA A 225 -2.40 17.16 13.13
C ALA A 225 -1.01 17.47 13.68
N LYS A 226 -0.33 18.53 13.16
CA LYS A 226 0.92 19.08 13.69
C LYS A 226 0.69 20.21 14.71
N GLY A 227 -0.56 20.51 15.07
CA GLY A 227 -0.91 21.61 15.97
C GLY A 227 -0.74 23.00 15.36
N ASN A 228 -0.66 23.12 14.03
CA ASN A 228 -0.44 24.36 13.31
C ASN A 228 -1.72 24.84 12.61
N ARG A 229 -1.88 26.16 12.46
CA ARG A 229 -2.91 26.70 11.60
C ARG A 229 -2.54 26.49 10.13
N PRO A 230 -3.48 26.10 9.25
CA PRO A 230 -3.22 25.91 7.83
C PRO A 230 -2.72 27.21 7.17
N ARG A 231 -1.56 27.16 6.52
CA ARG A 231 -0.98 28.24 5.70
C ARG A 231 -0.68 27.67 4.31
N ILE A 232 -1.73 27.57 3.49
CA ILE A 232 -1.66 27.02 2.14
C ILE A 232 -1.61 28.16 1.14
N ILE A 233 -0.56 28.20 0.34
CA ILE A 233 -0.32 29.22 -0.69
C ILE A 233 -0.67 28.63 -2.04
N SER A 234 -1.66 29.21 -2.71
CA SER A 234 -2.05 28.83 -4.07
C SER A 234 -1.18 29.55 -5.09
N LEU A 235 -0.45 28.80 -5.90
CA LEU A 235 0.30 29.37 -7.03
C LEU A 235 -0.25 28.84 -8.36
N PRO A 236 -0.52 29.74 -9.32
CA PRO A 236 -1.00 29.31 -10.63
C PRO A 236 0.06 28.48 -11.38
N ALA A 237 -0.41 27.57 -12.24
CA ALA A 237 0.44 26.58 -12.92
C ALA A 237 1.58 27.23 -13.74
N TRP A 238 1.38 28.44 -14.29
CA TRP A 238 2.42 29.13 -15.05
C TRP A 238 3.61 29.56 -14.18
N LEU A 239 3.38 29.94 -12.91
CA LEU A 239 4.46 30.24 -11.96
C LEU A 239 5.25 28.99 -11.58
N TRP A 240 4.59 27.84 -11.45
CA TRP A 240 5.28 26.56 -11.26
C TRP A 240 6.20 26.23 -12.44
N ARG A 241 5.74 26.48 -13.68
CA ARG A 241 6.55 26.26 -14.89
C ARG A 241 7.76 27.21 -14.95
N LEU A 242 7.60 28.48 -14.57
CA LEU A 242 8.69 29.45 -14.54
C LEU A 242 9.69 29.15 -13.40
N GLY A 243 9.21 28.89 -12.18
CA GLY A 243 10.07 28.65 -11.02
C GLY A 243 10.94 27.42 -11.17
N PHE A 244 10.38 26.33 -11.66
CA PHE A 244 11.15 25.09 -11.93
C PHE A 244 11.95 25.16 -13.23
N GLY A 245 11.53 25.94 -14.23
CA GLY A 245 12.33 26.19 -15.44
C GLY A 245 13.61 26.97 -15.16
N GLY A 246 13.56 27.96 -14.24
CA GLY A 246 14.72 28.77 -13.84
C GLY A 246 15.72 28.02 -12.93
N LEU A 247 15.25 27.16 -12.05
CA LEU A 247 16.11 26.33 -11.16
C LEU A 247 16.87 25.22 -11.90
N GLY A 248 16.39 24.80 -13.07
CA GLY A 248 17.06 23.80 -13.93
C GLY A 248 18.40 24.24 -14.50
N LEU A 249 18.61 25.53 -14.58
CA LEU A 249 19.89 26.10 -14.97
C LEU A 249 20.96 25.99 -13.86
N ILE A 250 20.54 25.76 -12.60
CA ILE A 250 21.44 25.78 -11.43
C ILE A 250 21.82 24.38 -10.94
N ARG A 251 21.02 23.34 -11.25
CA ARG A 251 21.31 21.93 -10.88
C ARG A 251 20.96 20.96 -12.01
N PRO A 252 21.91 20.68 -12.93
CA PRO A 252 21.72 19.63 -13.93
C PRO A 252 21.70 18.27 -13.23
N GLY A 253 20.60 17.50 -13.39
CA GLY A 253 20.49 16.12 -12.90
C GLY A 253 19.21 15.73 -12.17
N GLN A 254 18.37 16.65 -11.71
CA GLN A 254 17.00 16.33 -11.28
C GLN A 254 16.00 16.69 -12.36
N SER A 255 15.12 15.76 -12.71
CA SER A 255 14.06 16.00 -13.70
C SER A 255 13.08 17.06 -13.18
N LEU A 256 13.31 18.31 -13.57
CA LEU A 256 12.47 19.46 -13.23
C LEU A 256 11.05 19.32 -13.80
N LYS A 257 10.92 18.63 -14.94
CA LYS A 257 9.62 18.32 -15.54
C LYS A 257 8.78 17.44 -14.61
N SER A 258 9.40 16.47 -13.94
CA SER A 258 8.73 15.59 -12.98
C SER A 258 8.10 16.37 -11.81
N ASN A 259 8.77 17.38 -11.27
CA ASN A 259 8.24 18.20 -10.18
C ASN A 259 7.04 19.06 -10.61
N VAL A 260 7.05 19.61 -11.84
CA VAL A 260 5.92 20.35 -12.40
C VAL A 260 4.71 19.44 -12.61
N ASN A 261 4.92 18.27 -13.20
CA ASN A 261 3.84 17.30 -13.44
C ASN A 261 3.25 16.79 -12.12
N MET A 262 4.08 16.55 -11.12
CA MET A 262 3.62 16.20 -9.77
C MET A 262 2.77 17.32 -9.14
N ALA A 263 3.13 18.58 -9.35
CA ALA A 263 2.36 19.73 -8.86
C ALA A 263 1.02 19.88 -9.62
N LEU A 264 1.01 19.71 -10.94
CA LEU A 264 -0.22 19.76 -11.75
C LEU A 264 -1.22 18.70 -11.29
N ARG A 265 -0.76 17.51 -10.93
CA ARG A 265 -1.59 16.41 -10.42
C ARG A 265 -2.28 16.71 -9.08
N MET A 266 -1.94 17.80 -8.40
CA MET A 266 -2.71 18.25 -7.22
C MET A 266 -4.15 18.66 -7.59
N ASN A 267 -4.45 18.83 -8.89
CA ASN A 267 -5.79 19.20 -9.38
C ASN A 267 -6.50 18.04 -10.10
N ASP A 268 -5.85 16.88 -10.26
CA ASP A 268 -6.47 15.68 -10.86
C ASP A 268 -7.22 14.90 -9.79
N ASP A 269 -8.39 14.36 -10.12
CA ASP A 269 -9.14 13.49 -9.22
C ASP A 269 -8.57 12.07 -9.22
N LEU A 270 -8.23 11.58 -8.02
CA LEU A 270 -7.79 10.21 -7.78
C LEU A 270 -8.80 9.56 -6.82
N VAL A 271 -9.97 9.23 -7.37
CA VAL A 271 -11.11 8.65 -6.65
C VAL A 271 -11.39 7.26 -7.20
N PHE A 272 -11.54 6.30 -6.30
CA PHE A 272 -11.75 4.89 -6.62
C PHE A 272 -12.86 4.32 -5.75
N ASP A 273 -13.67 3.44 -6.32
CA ASP A 273 -14.79 2.82 -5.63
C ASP A 273 -14.36 1.56 -4.89
N HIS A 274 -14.54 1.56 -3.57
CA HIS A 274 -14.30 0.39 -2.73
C HIS A 274 -15.59 -0.38 -2.36
N SER A 275 -16.73 -0.05 -2.96
CA SER A 275 -18.00 -0.72 -2.67
C SER A 275 -17.98 -2.24 -2.90
N PRO A 276 -17.28 -2.78 -3.94
CA PRO A 276 -17.14 -4.22 -4.09
C PRO A 276 -16.41 -4.88 -2.90
N ALA A 277 -15.36 -4.23 -2.39
CA ALA A 277 -14.64 -4.71 -1.21
C ALA A 277 -15.49 -4.69 0.06
N ARG A 278 -16.33 -3.66 0.21
CA ARG A 278 -17.29 -3.58 1.31
C ARG A 278 -18.30 -4.72 1.25
N THR A 279 -18.81 -5.04 0.07
CA THR A 279 -19.79 -6.11 -0.13
C THR A 279 -19.19 -7.48 0.10
N ASP A 280 -18.03 -7.76 -0.49
CA ASP A 280 -17.46 -9.11 -0.54
C ASP A 280 -16.73 -9.51 0.75
N PHE A 281 -16.14 -8.55 1.48
CA PHE A 281 -15.39 -8.85 2.72
C PHE A 281 -15.47 -7.77 3.81
N SER A 282 -16.54 -6.96 3.79
CA SER A 282 -16.84 -5.98 4.84
C SER A 282 -15.76 -4.90 5.05
N TYR A 283 -15.07 -4.50 3.98
CA TYR A 283 -14.08 -3.43 4.04
C TYR A 283 -14.72 -2.11 4.51
N ASN A 284 -14.21 -1.55 5.61
CA ASN A 284 -14.77 -0.32 6.22
C ASN A 284 -13.62 0.59 6.70
N PRO A 285 -12.98 1.33 5.78
CA PRO A 285 -11.84 2.19 6.11
C PRO A 285 -12.27 3.41 6.92
N GLN A 286 -11.37 3.87 7.78
CA GLN A 286 -11.58 5.06 8.59
C GLN A 286 -11.40 6.35 7.78
N PRO A 287 -12.04 7.46 8.18
CA PRO A 287 -11.75 8.79 7.65
C PRO A 287 -10.28 9.17 7.83
N PHE A 288 -9.78 10.07 6.99
CA PHE A 288 -8.40 10.54 7.05
C PHE A 288 -8.10 11.30 8.35
N LYS A 289 -7.34 10.68 9.23
CA LYS A 289 -6.87 11.26 10.50
C LYS A 289 -5.36 11.06 10.63
N PRO A 290 -4.55 11.94 10.00
CA PRO A 290 -3.10 11.81 10.07
C PRO A 290 -2.62 12.04 11.51
N SER A 291 -1.64 11.24 11.93
CA SER A 291 -0.94 11.38 13.20
C SER A 291 0.56 11.31 12.96
N PHE A 292 1.34 12.06 13.74
CA PHE A 292 2.79 12.13 13.64
C PHE A 292 3.45 11.90 14.99
N ILE A 293 2.69 11.35 15.94
CA ILE A 293 3.23 10.96 17.24
C ILE A 293 4.13 9.75 16.99
N ARG A 294 5.43 9.91 17.18
CA ARG A 294 6.33 8.76 17.23
C ARG A 294 5.89 7.93 18.43
N PRO A 295 5.61 6.63 18.28
CA PRO A 295 5.59 5.78 19.45
C PRO A 295 6.97 5.94 20.10
N ASN A 296 6.98 6.13 21.43
CA ASN A 296 8.22 6.12 22.19
C ASN A 296 9.04 4.88 21.81
N PRO A 297 10.36 5.01 21.64
CA PRO A 297 11.25 3.92 21.28
C PRO A 297 11.20 2.77 22.27
#